data_a1024026607aa4806da7eb2a92fc2c23
#
_entry.id   a1024026607aa4806da7eb2a92fc2c23
#
_cell.length_a   1.000
_cell.length_b   1.000
_cell.length_c   1.000
_cell.angle_alpha   90.00
_cell.angle_beta   90.00
_cell.angle_gamma   90.00
#
_symmetry.space_group_name_H-M   'P 1'
#
loop_
_entity.id
_entity.type
_entity.pdbx_description
1 polymer ?
#
loop_
_entity_poly.entity_id
_entity_poly.type
_entity_poly.pdbx_seq_one_letter_code
_entity_poly.pdbx_strand_id
1 'polypeptide(L)'
;MCTAINFKTKNMYFGRTLDYEFSYGEKITITPREYEFKFRHLGVNSNHYDIIGMAHVFEDYPLYYEAANEKGLAVAGLNFVGNAYYRKPSLKKNNVAQYEFIPWILANFSSVAEVKKALKNINITDDEVNEKFKCASLHWLISDLNEAIVVESTSKGIKVYDNKVGVLTNNPPFEYQMFNLNNYRNLSICDPANSFSEKIDLNRYSRGMGGIGLPGDLSSMSRFVRVAFHKLNSKCNDDEISSVNQFFHIMNSVSQTRGLCAVNDNYEITIYTSCINLNEGKYYYTTYNNHQINMVDLHKVDLDQKDLVTFKFLDEENINIEN
;
A
#
# COMPACT_ATOMS: atom_id res chain seq x y z
N MET A 1 7.41 3.05 -9.02
CA MET A 1 7.49 3.44 -7.56
C MET A 1 6.14 3.20 -6.90
N CYS A 2 6.00 3.40 -5.59
CA CYS A 2 4.73 3.12 -4.90
C CYS A 2 4.67 3.88 -3.57
N THR A 3 3.46 4.15 -3.08
CA THR A 3 3.23 4.69 -1.74
C THR A 3 2.03 3.97 -1.12
N ALA A 4 2.15 3.46 0.10
CA ALA A 4 1.04 2.83 0.83
C ALA A 4 0.83 3.51 2.17
N ILE A 5 -0.41 3.61 2.60
CA ILE A 5 -0.79 4.17 3.90
C ILE A 5 -1.92 3.38 4.56
N ASN A 6 -1.99 3.48 5.89
CA ASN A 6 -3.26 3.35 6.60
C ASN A 6 -3.76 4.72 7.02
N PHE A 7 -5.06 4.89 7.21
CA PHE A 7 -5.67 6.15 7.62
C PHE A 7 -6.85 5.87 8.55
N LYS A 8 -6.80 6.39 9.76
CA LYS A 8 -7.82 6.16 10.78
C LYS A 8 -8.72 7.39 10.93
N THR A 9 -10.02 7.17 10.76
CA THR A 9 -11.09 8.03 11.22
C THR A 9 -11.96 7.22 12.20
N LYS A 10 -13.27 7.15 12.02
CA LYS A 10 -14.11 6.15 12.71
C LYS A 10 -13.70 4.74 12.30
N ASN A 11 -13.54 4.51 11.00
CA ASN A 11 -13.05 3.23 10.43
C ASN A 11 -11.55 3.34 10.13
N MET A 12 -10.92 2.19 9.86
CA MET A 12 -9.55 2.10 9.36
C MET A 12 -9.58 1.93 7.84
N TYR A 13 -8.86 2.78 7.15
CA TYR A 13 -8.67 2.72 5.70
C TYR A 13 -7.23 2.34 5.38
N PHE A 14 -7.04 1.55 4.34
CA PHE A 14 -5.74 1.08 3.89
C PHE A 14 -5.68 1.10 2.37
N GLY A 15 -4.57 1.48 1.78
CA GLY A 15 -4.43 1.44 0.33
C GLY A 15 -3.11 2.02 -0.15
N ARG A 16 -2.98 2.12 -1.47
CA ARG A 16 -1.72 2.50 -2.11
C ARG A 16 -1.91 3.23 -3.43
N THR A 17 -0.83 3.87 -3.92
CA THR A 17 -0.62 4.10 -5.35
C THR A 17 0.19 2.96 -5.95
N LEU A 18 -0.17 2.44 -7.13
CA LEU A 18 0.72 1.65 -7.98
C LEU A 18 1.32 2.58 -9.04
N ASP A 19 2.60 2.89 -8.88
CA ASP A 19 3.32 3.77 -9.81
C ASP A 19 4.26 2.91 -10.65
N TYR A 20 4.00 2.86 -11.96
CA TYR A 20 4.76 2.06 -12.91
C TYR A 20 4.61 2.62 -14.33
N GLU A 21 5.44 2.14 -15.28
CA GLU A 21 5.43 2.61 -16.66
C GLU A 21 4.40 1.90 -17.55
N PHE A 22 3.85 0.77 -17.10
CA PHE A 22 2.79 0.03 -17.79
C PHE A 22 1.97 -0.82 -16.82
N SER A 23 0.72 -1.14 -17.20
CA SER A 23 -0.17 -2.04 -16.49
C SER A 23 0.15 -3.49 -16.82
N TYR A 24 0.10 -4.36 -15.82
CA TYR A 24 0.17 -5.82 -15.98
C TYR A 24 -1.20 -6.46 -16.18
N GLY A 25 -2.26 -5.67 -16.36
CA GLY A 25 -3.64 -6.16 -16.47
C GLY A 25 -4.24 -6.47 -15.09
N GLU A 26 -4.02 -5.58 -14.15
CA GLU A 26 -4.53 -5.65 -12.79
C GLU A 26 -6.06 -5.71 -12.78
N LYS A 27 -6.60 -6.49 -11.86
CA LYS A 27 -8.05 -6.62 -11.63
C LYS A 27 -8.33 -6.56 -10.13
N ILE A 28 -9.46 -5.96 -9.77
CA ILE A 28 -9.99 -6.14 -8.43
C ILE A 28 -10.41 -7.61 -8.33
N THR A 29 -9.85 -8.31 -7.36
CA THR A 29 -10.01 -9.76 -7.21
C THR A 29 -10.50 -10.07 -5.81
N ILE A 30 -11.60 -10.83 -5.73
CA ILE A 30 -12.07 -11.43 -4.48
C ILE A 30 -11.70 -12.91 -4.52
N THR A 31 -11.03 -13.38 -3.46
CA THR A 31 -10.77 -14.79 -3.21
C THR A 31 -11.73 -15.26 -2.12
N PRO A 32 -12.77 -16.06 -2.46
CA PRO A 32 -13.74 -16.59 -1.50
C PRO A 32 -13.14 -17.63 -0.57
N ARG A 33 -13.84 -17.95 0.55
CA ARG A 33 -13.34 -18.82 1.65
C ARG A 33 -12.98 -20.23 1.20
N GLU A 34 -13.69 -20.78 0.22
CA GLU A 34 -13.49 -22.15 -0.26
C GLU A 34 -12.55 -22.23 -1.48
N TYR A 35 -11.99 -21.10 -1.92
CA TYR A 35 -10.95 -21.11 -2.96
C TYR A 35 -9.74 -21.91 -2.47
N GLU A 36 -9.20 -22.79 -3.33
CA GLU A 36 -8.10 -23.67 -2.96
C GLU A 36 -6.75 -23.02 -3.25
N PHE A 37 -6.13 -22.39 -2.24
CA PHE A 37 -4.74 -21.96 -2.33
C PHE A 37 -3.81 -23.17 -2.33
N LYS A 38 -2.99 -23.32 -3.36
CA LYS A 38 -1.92 -24.33 -3.46
C LYS A 38 -0.58 -23.66 -3.20
N PHE A 39 -0.23 -23.53 -1.93
CA PHE A 39 1.04 -22.92 -1.54
C PHE A 39 2.21 -23.87 -1.83
N ARG A 40 3.28 -23.34 -2.43
CA ARG A 40 4.43 -24.12 -2.89
C ARG A 40 5.06 -25.00 -1.83
N HIS A 41 5.15 -24.52 -0.60
CA HIS A 41 5.80 -25.23 0.50
C HIS A 41 4.88 -25.57 1.67
N LEU A 42 3.67 -25.04 1.72
CA LEU A 42 2.76 -25.19 2.85
C LEU A 42 1.54 -26.06 2.53
N GLY A 43 1.49 -26.59 1.28
CA GLY A 43 0.38 -27.45 0.85
C GLY A 43 -0.87 -26.67 0.49
N VAL A 44 -2.01 -27.35 0.61
CA VAL A 44 -3.30 -26.79 0.21
C VAL A 44 -4.00 -26.17 1.40
N ASN A 45 -4.58 -24.97 1.20
CA ASN A 45 -5.48 -24.31 2.15
C ASN A 45 -6.79 -23.99 1.42
N SER A 46 -7.85 -24.71 1.77
CA SER A 46 -9.21 -24.58 1.20
C SER A 46 -10.25 -24.11 2.22
N ASN A 47 -9.80 -23.57 3.35
CA ASN A 47 -10.66 -22.95 4.36
C ASN A 47 -9.90 -21.81 5.01
N HIS A 48 -10.17 -20.61 4.54
CA HIS A 48 -9.46 -19.40 4.92
C HIS A 48 -10.39 -18.18 4.95
N TYR A 49 -9.89 -17.02 5.33
CA TYR A 49 -10.65 -15.78 5.27
C TYR A 49 -10.82 -15.32 3.83
N ASP A 50 -11.97 -14.69 3.52
CA ASP A 50 -12.16 -13.99 2.26
C ASP A 50 -11.13 -12.88 2.10
N ILE A 51 -10.69 -12.67 0.87
CA ILE A 51 -9.70 -11.65 0.53
C ILE A 51 -10.24 -10.78 -0.60
N ILE A 52 -10.12 -9.46 -0.47
CA ILE A 52 -10.36 -8.50 -1.56
C ILE A 52 -9.13 -7.65 -1.78
N GLY A 53 -8.74 -7.46 -3.03
CA GLY A 53 -7.58 -6.63 -3.37
C GLY A 53 -7.35 -6.49 -4.86
N MET A 54 -6.26 -5.82 -5.20
CA MET A 54 -5.80 -5.70 -6.57
C MET A 54 -4.78 -6.78 -6.86
N ALA A 55 -5.00 -7.55 -7.93
CA ALA A 55 -4.15 -8.66 -8.31
C ALA A 55 -3.94 -8.75 -9.83
N HIS A 56 -2.79 -9.28 -10.22
CA HIS A 56 -2.63 -9.93 -11.50
C HIS A 56 -3.04 -11.40 -11.34
N VAL A 57 -4.09 -11.82 -12.05
CA VAL A 57 -4.54 -13.23 -12.00
C VAL A 57 -3.83 -14.01 -13.10
N PHE A 58 -3.02 -14.98 -12.71
CA PHE A 58 -2.28 -15.87 -13.61
C PHE A 58 -2.63 -17.33 -13.32
N GLU A 59 -3.14 -18.05 -14.33
CA GLU A 59 -3.55 -19.47 -14.20
C GLU A 59 -4.42 -19.71 -12.94
N ASP A 60 -5.44 -18.87 -12.77
CA ASP A 60 -6.36 -18.85 -11.62
C ASP A 60 -5.71 -18.54 -10.25
N TYR A 61 -4.42 -18.16 -10.21
CA TYR A 61 -3.75 -17.74 -8.99
C TYR A 61 -3.69 -16.20 -8.86
N PRO A 62 -4.15 -15.61 -7.74
CA PRO A 62 -4.14 -14.16 -7.55
C PRO A 62 -2.78 -13.69 -7.02
N LEU A 63 -2.00 -13.03 -7.86
CA LEU A 63 -0.77 -12.34 -7.47
C LEU A 63 -1.11 -10.94 -6.97
N TYR A 64 -1.38 -10.80 -5.67
CA TYR A 64 -1.82 -9.54 -5.07
C TYR A 64 -0.72 -8.49 -4.98
N TYR A 65 -1.04 -7.25 -5.34
CA TYR A 65 -0.24 -6.06 -5.08
C TYR A 65 -0.52 -5.50 -3.68
N GLU A 66 -1.81 -5.38 -3.35
CA GLU A 66 -2.35 -5.16 -2.01
C GLU A 66 -3.70 -5.84 -1.89
N ALA A 67 -4.04 -6.22 -0.66
CA ALA A 67 -5.34 -6.79 -0.34
C ALA A 67 -5.65 -6.67 1.16
N ALA A 68 -6.91 -6.91 1.50
CA ALA A 68 -7.37 -7.07 2.87
C ALA A 68 -8.27 -8.30 2.99
N ASN A 69 -8.33 -8.90 4.18
CA ASN A 69 -9.28 -9.97 4.46
C ASN A 69 -10.50 -9.45 5.23
N GLU A 70 -11.52 -10.30 5.36
CA GLU A 70 -12.78 -10.01 6.05
C GLU A 70 -12.61 -9.66 7.55
N LYS A 71 -11.45 -9.93 8.14
CA LYS A 71 -11.13 -9.59 9.53
C LYS A 71 -10.50 -8.20 9.68
N GLY A 72 -10.27 -7.49 8.57
CA GLY A 72 -9.67 -6.18 8.56
C GLY A 72 -8.15 -6.17 8.66
N LEU A 73 -7.49 -7.29 8.38
CA LEU A 73 -6.04 -7.34 8.16
C LEU A 73 -5.74 -7.02 6.70
N ALA A 74 -4.79 -6.13 6.45
CA ALA A 74 -4.40 -5.70 5.11
C ALA A 74 -2.89 -5.74 4.91
N VAL A 75 -2.46 -6.01 3.67
CA VAL A 75 -1.05 -6.08 3.26
C VAL A 75 -0.88 -5.39 1.91
N ALA A 76 0.17 -4.59 1.76
CA ALA A 76 0.63 -4.06 0.47
C ALA A 76 2.11 -4.36 0.27
N GLY A 77 2.47 -4.85 -0.92
CA GLY A 77 3.86 -5.07 -1.34
C GLY A 77 4.36 -3.92 -2.20
N LEU A 78 5.51 -3.34 -1.86
CA LEU A 78 6.12 -2.23 -2.56
C LEU A 78 7.55 -2.56 -3.00
N ASN A 79 7.99 -2.02 -4.13
CA ASN A 79 9.35 -2.25 -4.65
C ASN A 79 10.43 -1.85 -3.65
N PHE A 80 11.38 -2.78 -3.44
CA PHE A 80 12.51 -2.65 -2.51
C PHE A 80 13.80 -3.15 -3.16
N VAL A 81 14.01 -2.74 -4.39
CA VAL A 81 15.10 -3.18 -5.27
C VAL A 81 16.47 -2.89 -4.65
N GLY A 82 17.37 -3.90 -4.69
CA GLY A 82 18.73 -3.81 -4.13
C GLY A 82 18.81 -4.01 -2.62
N ASN A 83 17.68 -4.02 -1.89
CA ASN A 83 17.65 -4.30 -0.45
C ASN A 83 16.91 -5.60 -0.11
N ALA A 84 15.89 -5.96 -0.90
CA ALA A 84 15.18 -7.23 -0.71
C ALA A 84 16.13 -8.41 -0.94
N TYR A 85 16.09 -9.37 -0.03
CA TYR A 85 16.86 -10.61 -0.12
C TYR A 85 16.02 -11.77 0.39
N TYR A 86 15.81 -12.76 -0.47
CA TYR A 86 15.10 -13.99 -0.14
C TYR A 86 16.07 -15.16 -0.13
N ARG A 87 15.70 -16.22 0.56
CA ARG A 87 16.59 -17.37 0.80
C ARG A 87 16.06 -18.61 0.10
N LYS A 88 16.93 -19.57 -0.15
CA LYS A 88 16.52 -20.90 -0.54
C LYS A 88 15.70 -21.56 0.57
N PRO A 89 14.80 -22.50 0.25
CA PRO A 89 13.99 -23.22 1.23
C PRO A 89 14.83 -23.81 2.37
N SER A 90 14.32 -23.76 3.60
CA SER A 90 14.97 -24.23 4.82
C SER A 90 14.14 -25.33 5.48
N LEU A 91 14.78 -26.39 5.94
CA LEU A 91 14.13 -27.47 6.73
C LEU A 91 13.78 -27.05 8.17
N LYS A 92 14.30 -25.89 8.63
CA LYS A 92 14.14 -25.41 10.01
C LYS A 92 13.03 -24.40 10.20
N LYS A 93 12.40 -23.92 9.12
CA LYS A 93 11.39 -22.86 9.14
C LYS A 93 10.27 -23.16 8.16
N ASN A 94 9.12 -22.55 8.36
CA ASN A 94 8.05 -22.56 7.39
C ASN A 94 8.47 -21.70 6.20
N ASN A 95 8.56 -22.31 5.03
CA ASN A 95 8.92 -21.62 3.80
C ASN A 95 7.66 -21.01 3.18
N VAL A 96 7.74 -19.74 2.80
CA VAL A 96 6.68 -19.02 2.09
C VAL A 96 7.32 -18.40 0.86
N ALA A 97 6.86 -18.76 -0.33
CA ALA A 97 7.35 -18.13 -1.56
C ALA A 97 7.01 -16.64 -1.56
N GLN A 98 7.89 -15.81 -2.08
CA GLN A 98 7.73 -14.35 -2.02
C GLN A 98 6.38 -13.89 -2.59
N TYR A 99 5.95 -14.45 -3.72
CA TYR A 99 4.68 -14.10 -4.37
C TYR A 99 3.44 -14.59 -3.59
N GLU A 100 3.62 -15.56 -2.69
CA GLU A 100 2.58 -16.10 -1.82
C GLU A 100 2.45 -15.34 -0.48
N PHE A 101 3.37 -14.41 -0.19
CA PHE A 101 3.45 -13.76 1.13
C PHE A 101 2.16 -13.01 1.49
N ILE A 102 1.58 -12.25 0.55
CA ILE A 102 0.32 -11.52 0.78
C ILE A 102 -0.85 -12.50 0.99
N PRO A 103 -1.17 -13.42 0.06
CA PRO A 103 -2.28 -14.35 0.25
C PRO A 103 -2.07 -15.28 1.44
N TRP A 104 -0.84 -15.69 1.75
CA TRP A 104 -0.56 -16.51 2.93
C TRP A 104 -0.90 -15.78 4.24
N ILE A 105 -0.51 -14.50 4.36
CA ILE A 105 -0.86 -13.71 5.54
C ILE A 105 -2.39 -13.57 5.65
N LEU A 106 -3.03 -13.14 4.60
CA LEU A 106 -4.47 -12.81 4.64
C LEU A 106 -5.37 -14.04 4.77
N ALA A 107 -4.94 -15.18 4.25
CA ALA A 107 -5.66 -16.43 4.40
C ALA A 107 -5.62 -16.98 5.84
N ASN A 108 -4.55 -16.74 6.60
CA ASN A 108 -4.30 -17.43 7.85
C ASN A 108 -4.40 -16.59 9.12
N PHE A 109 -4.31 -15.25 9.02
CA PHE A 109 -4.24 -14.38 10.20
C PHE A 109 -5.34 -13.31 10.18
N SER A 110 -5.75 -12.90 11.37
CA SER A 110 -6.77 -11.90 11.60
C SER A 110 -6.21 -10.57 12.14
N SER A 111 -4.96 -10.56 12.57
CA SER A 111 -4.36 -9.39 13.22
C SER A 111 -2.85 -9.29 12.98
N VAL A 112 -2.32 -8.07 13.07
CA VAL A 112 -0.88 -7.80 13.06
C VAL A 112 -0.15 -8.53 14.19
N ALA A 113 -0.77 -8.68 15.35
CA ALA A 113 -0.20 -9.41 16.49
C ALA A 113 0.05 -10.90 16.16
N GLU A 114 -0.87 -11.55 15.43
CA GLU A 114 -0.70 -12.94 14.96
C GLU A 114 0.41 -13.02 13.90
N VAL A 115 0.43 -12.08 12.95
CA VAL A 115 1.48 -11.98 11.93
C VAL A 115 2.86 -11.83 12.57
N LYS A 116 3.03 -10.94 13.56
CA LYS A 116 4.30 -10.76 14.29
C LYS A 116 4.80 -12.09 14.92
N LYS A 117 3.89 -12.92 15.43
CA LYS A 117 4.25 -14.24 15.98
C LYS A 117 4.71 -15.20 14.89
N ALA A 118 3.96 -15.27 13.78
CA ALA A 118 4.25 -16.16 12.67
C ALA A 118 5.59 -15.81 11.99
N LEU A 119 5.89 -14.52 11.81
CA LEU A 119 7.12 -14.02 11.20
C LEU A 119 8.41 -14.49 11.91
N LYS A 120 8.36 -14.88 13.18
CA LYS A 120 9.51 -15.40 13.92
C LYS A 120 10.01 -16.74 13.38
N ASN A 121 9.12 -17.53 12.75
CA ASN A 121 9.40 -18.89 12.29
C ASN A 121 9.23 -19.07 10.78
N ILE A 122 9.24 -18.01 9.98
CA ILE A 122 9.15 -18.13 8.53
C ILE A 122 10.49 -17.89 7.86
N ASN A 123 10.58 -18.40 6.65
CA ASN A 123 11.61 -18.11 5.66
C ASN A 123 10.92 -17.68 4.37
N ILE A 124 11.12 -16.45 3.94
CA ILE A 124 10.62 -15.99 2.63
C ILE A 124 11.60 -16.48 1.59
N THR A 125 11.08 -17.26 0.62
CA THR A 125 11.92 -17.94 -0.36
C THR A 125 11.93 -17.21 -1.71
N ASP A 126 13.00 -17.43 -2.47
CA ASP A 126 13.23 -16.87 -3.78
C ASP A 126 12.62 -17.72 -4.92
N ASP A 127 11.56 -18.43 -4.62
CA ASP A 127 10.81 -19.17 -5.61
C ASP A 127 10.11 -18.25 -6.60
N GLU A 128 10.27 -18.53 -7.87
CA GLU A 128 9.58 -17.83 -8.96
C GLU A 128 8.20 -18.44 -9.20
N VAL A 129 7.24 -17.66 -9.65
CA VAL A 129 5.93 -18.18 -10.10
C VAL A 129 6.16 -19.11 -11.30
N ASN A 130 6.88 -18.62 -12.30
CA ASN A 130 7.33 -19.34 -13.48
C ASN A 130 8.48 -18.58 -14.16
N GLU A 131 8.89 -19.03 -15.37
CA GLU A 131 9.98 -18.39 -16.12
C GLU A 131 9.72 -16.92 -16.49
N LYS A 132 8.46 -16.51 -16.65
CA LYS A 132 8.05 -15.14 -17.00
C LYS A 132 7.94 -14.24 -15.76
N PHE A 133 7.42 -14.76 -14.65
CA PHE A 133 7.19 -14.02 -13.42
C PHE A 133 8.25 -14.38 -12.39
N LYS A 134 9.34 -13.62 -12.43
CA LYS A 134 10.46 -13.74 -11.50
C LYS A 134 10.08 -13.20 -10.12
N CYS A 135 10.87 -13.57 -9.14
CA CYS A 135 10.72 -13.10 -7.77
C CYS A 135 10.86 -11.57 -7.70
N ALA A 136 9.80 -10.87 -7.29
CA ALA A 136 9.81 -9.43 -7.17
C ALA A 136 10.54 -8.98 -5.88
N SER A 137 11.38 -7.96 -5.98
CA SER A 137 12.06 -7.37 -4.82
C SER A 137 11.10 -6.47 -4.07
N LEU A 138 10.48 -6.97 -2.99
CA LEU A 138 9.46 -6.25 -2.23
C LEU A 138 9.80 -6.12 -0.74
N HIS A 139 9.18 -5.12 -0.11
CA HIS A 139 8.90 -5.03 1.32
C HIS A 139 7.41 -4.74 1.53
N TRP A 140 6.90 -4.89 2.73
CA TRP A 140 5.46 -4.91 2.95
C TRP A 140 5.04 -3.98 4.09
N LEU A 141 3.95 -3.22 3.84
CA LEU A 141 3.14 -2.59 4.88
C LEU A 141 2.02 -3.55 5.24
N ILE A 142 1.89 -3.87 6.52
CA ILE A 142 0.82 -4.71 7.07
C ILE A 142 0.10 -3.89 8.13
N SER A 143 -1.22 -3.82 8.06
CA SER A 143 -2.04 -3.07 9.00
C SER A 143 -3.30 -3.84 9.36
N ASP A 144 -3.75 -3.72 10.60
CA ASP A 144 -5.09 -4.09 11.02
C ASP A 144 -5.85 -2.87 11.56
N LEU A 145 -6.93 -3.08 12.27
CA LEU A 145 -7.78 -2.01 12.80
C LEU A 145 -7.09 -1.18 13.91
N ASN A 146 -5.96 -1.65 14.46
CA ASN A 146 -5.31 -1.11 15.65
C ASN A 146 -3.87 -0.64 15.40
N GLU A 147 -3.10 -1.40 14.63
CA GLU A 147 -1.66 -1.16 14.46
C GLU A 147 -1.18 -1.43 13.03
N ALA A 148 0.02 -0.97 12.73
CA ALA A 148 0.69 -1.26 11.46
C ALA A 148 2.16 -1.62 11.70
N ILE A 149 2.70 -2.48 10.82
CA ILE A 149 4.11 -2.85 10.78
C ILE A 149 4.66 -2.77 9.37
N VAL A 150 5.98 -2.62 9.28
CA VAL A 150 6.73 -2.84 8.04
C VAL A 150 7.54 -4.11 8.17
N VAL A 151 7.50 -4.94 7.13
CA VAL A 151 8.30 -6.17 7.03
C VAL A 151 9.29 -6.04 5.88
N GLU A 152 10.56 -6.20 6.19
CA GLU A 152 11.67 -6.15 5.23
C GLU A 152 12.49 -7.45 5.33
N SER A 153 12.54 -8.21 4.24
CA SER A 153 13.44 -9.37 4.12
C SER A 153 14.77 -8.91 3.50
N THR A 154 15.83 -8.93 4.26
CA THR A 154 17.16 -8.44 3.86
C THR A 154 18.22 -9.55 3.99
N SER A 155 19.43 -9.30 3.51
CA SER A 155 20.57 -10.22 3.70
C SER A 155 20.86 -10.52 5.17
N LYS A 156 20.49 -9.60 6.09
CA LYS A 156 20.65 -9.76 7.55
C LYS A 156 19.45 -10.49 8.21
N GLY A 157 18.42 -10.84 7.46
CA GLY A 157 17.22 -11.51 7.95
C GLY A 157 15.94 -10.69 7.75
N ILE A 158 14.84 -11.23 8.27
CA ILE A 158 13.56 -10.53 8.29
C ILE A 158 13.60 -9.51 9.44
N LYS A 159 13.36 -8.26 9.09
CA LYS A 159 13.15 -7.15 10.03
C LYS A 159 11.68 -6.80 10.10
N VAL A 160 11.19 -6.56 11.29
CA VAL A 160 9.80 -6.13 11.55
C VAL A 160 9.86 -4.86 12.36
N TYR A 161 9.23 -3.80 11.86
CA TYR A 161 9.21 -2.49 12.49
C TYR A 161 7.77 -2.10 12.83
N ASP A 162 7.53 -1.62 14.05
CA ASP A 162 6.27 -0.96 14.38
C ASP A 162 6.18 0.36 13.60
N ASN A 163 5.09 0.54 12.86
CA ASN A 163 4.92 1.68 11.98
C ASN A 163 3.82 2.63 12.50
N LYS A 164 4.18 3.48 13.45
CA LYS A 164 3.27 4.49 14.03
C LYS A 164 2.87 5.58 13.05
N VAL A 165 3.68 5.84 12.03
CA VAL A 165 3.36 6.80 10.96
C VAL A 165 2.34 6.23 10.00
N GLY A 166 2.33 4.89 9.83
CA GLY A 166 1.41 4.19 8.94
C GLY A 166 1.62 4.55 7.46
N VAL A 167 2.88 4.71 7.05
CA VAL A 167 3.31 5.03 5.69
C VAL A 167 4.42 4.07 5.28
N LEU A 168 4.42 3.64 4.04
CA LEU A 168 5.54 2.97 3.39
C LEU A 168 5.67 3.48 1.96
N THR A 169 6.90 3.75 1.52
CA THR A 169 7.25 4.03 0.13
C THR A 169 8.21 2.96 -0.39
N ASN A 170 9.26 3.32 -1.10
CA ASN A 170 10.25 2.38 -1.61
C ASN A 170 11.58 2.50 -0.83
N ASN A 171 12.74 2.34 -1.53
CA ASN A 171 14.05 2.59 -0.93
C ASN A 171 14.18 4.02 -0.35
N PRO A 172 15.00 4.22 0.67
CA PRO A 172 15.82 3.26 1.42
C PRO A 172 15.00 2.42 2.43
N PRO A 173 15.63 1.50 3.20
CA PRO A 173 14.98 0.78 4.30
C PRO A 173 14.21 1.68 5.25
N PHE A 174 13.13 1.17 5.82
CA PHE A 174 12.17 1.91 6.64
C PHE A 174 12.81 2.69 7.80
N GLU A 175 13.83 2.13 8.44
CA GLU A 175 14.55 2.82 9.53
C GLU A 175 15.16 4.16 9.08
N TYR A 176 15.64 4.26 7.83
CA TYR A 176 16.17 5.51 7.28
C TYR A 176 15.07 6.49 6.89
N GLN A 177 13.93 6.01 6.44
CA GLN A 177 12.75 6.84 6.20
C GLN A 177 12.30 7.52 7.50
N MET A 178 12.21 6.74 8.58
CA MET A 178 11.84 7.25 9.90
C MET A 178 12.89 8.23 10.45
N PHE A 179 14.19 7.92 10.28
CA PHE A 179 15.25 8.83 10.69
C PHE A 179 15.19 10.17 9.95
N ASN A 180 14.89 10.13 8.64
CA ASN A 180 14.80 11.33 7.80
C ASN A 180 13.69 12.28 8.24
N LEU A 181 12.61 11.81 8.85
CA LEU A 181 11.54 12.70 9.37
C LEU A 181 12.06 13.73 10.37
N ASN A 182 13.17 13.44 11.08
CA ASN A 182 13.76 14.40 12.02
C ASN A 182 14.20 15.71 11.35
N ASN A 183 14.52 15.68 10.06
CA ASN A 183 14.92 16.87 9.30
C ASN A 183 13.75 17.83 9.04
N TYR A 184 12.50 17.34 9.20
CA TYR A 184 11.26 18.04 8.85
C TYR A 184 10.42 18.45 10.07
N ARG A 185 10.97 18.38 11.29
CA ARG A 185 10.24 18.74 12.54
C ARG A 185 9.84 20.21 12.62
N ASN A 186 10.34 21.06 11.75
CA ASN A 186 9.94 22.46 11.63
C ASN A 186 8.66 22.66 10.80
N LEU A 187 8.22 21.65 10.04
CA LEU A 187 6.99 21.71 9.28
C LEU A 187 5.78 21.89 10.20
N SER A 188 4.87 22.76 9.80
CA SER A 188 3.66 23.09 10.58
C SER A 188 2.49 23.36 9.65
N ILE A 189 1.28 23.12 10.15
CA ILE A 189 0.04 23.60 9.51
C ILE A 189 -0.22 25.08 9.76
N CYS A 190 0.47 25.65 10.76
CA CYS A 190 0.38 27.06 11.09
C CYS A 190 1.54 27.84 10.45
N ASP A 191 1.29 29.10 10.11
CA ASP A 191 2.34 29.98 9.60
C ASP A 191 3.37 30.25 10.71
N PRO A 192 4.68 30.17 10.42
CA PRO A 192 5.72 30.35 11.42
C PRO A 192 5.85 31.81 11.84
N ALA A 193 6.27 32.03 13.08
CA ALA A 193 6.81 33.32 13.52
C ALA A 193 8.19 33.55 12.88
N ASN A 194 8.63 34.81 12.81
CA ASN A 194 9.99 35.13 12.41
C ASN A 194 10.99 34.62 13.45
N SER A 195 11.66 33.53 13.16
CA SER A 195 12.75 32.96 13.96
C SER A 195 14.09 33.03 13.26
N PHE A 196 14.17 33.69 12.10
CA PHE A 196 15.38 33.76 11.28
C PHE A 196 16.48 34.58 11.98
N SER A 197 16.15 35.81 12.46
CA SER A 197 17.02 36.67 13.24
C SER A 197 16.21 37.82 13.83
N GLU A 198 16.59 38.28 15.02
CA GLU A 198 16.04 39.50 15.62
C GLU A 198 16.54 40.78 14.93
N LYS A 199 17.53 40.68 14.03
CA LYS A 199 18.13 41.81 13.32
C LYS A 199 17.39 42.21 12.05
N ILE A 200 16.38 41.43 11.64
CA ILE A 200 15.62 41.67 10.42
C ILE A 200 14.15 41.27 10.59
N ASP A 201 13.25 42.16 10.19
CA ASP A 201 11.82 41.87 10.15
C ASP A 201 11.47 41.17 8.85
N LEU A 202 11.07 39.90 8.98
CA LEU A 202 10.55 39.11 7.86
C LEU A 202 9.05 38.89 8.07
N ASN A 203 8.28 39.31 7.07
CA ASN A 203 6.84 39.28 7.13
C ASN A 203 6.26 38.10 6.36
N ARG A 204 5.16 37.60 6.85
CA ARG A 204 4.34 36.62 6.15
C ARG A 204 3.73 37.25 4.90
N TYR A 205 3.89 36.60 3.73
CA TYR A 205 3.35 37.06 2.44
C TYR A 205 2.20 36.20 1.91
N SER A 206 1.98 34.99 2.47
CA SER A 206 0.89 34.10 2.09
C SER A 206 0.47 33.19 3.24
N ARG A 207 -0.63 32.44 3.05
CA ARG A 207 -1.01 31.33 3.92
C ARG A 207 -0.22 30.07 3.54
N GLY A 208 -0.09 29.12 4.49
CA GLY A 208 0.56 27.83 4.23
C GLY A 208 2.09 27.85 4.32
N MET A 209 2.68 28.96 4.76
CA MET A 209 4.14 29.10 4.91
C MET A 209 4.76 28.14 5.90
N GLY A 210 3.97 27.56 6.82
CA GLY A 210 4.43 26.48 7.70
C GLY A 210 4.86 25.21 6.97
N GLY A 211 4.42 25.03 5.72
CA GLY A 211 4.82 23.94 4.83
C GLY A 211 6.10 24.20 4.03
N ILE A 212 6.76 25.36 4.21
CA ILE A 212 8.02 25.65 3.49
C ILE A 212 9.09 24.62 3.89
N GLY A 213 9.66 23.96 2.86
CA GLY A 213 10.59 22.84 3.03
C GLY A 213 9.95 21.47 2.92
N LEU A 214 8.61 21.38 2.80
CA LEU A 214 7.96 20.12 2.45
C LEU A 214 8.43 19.69 1.04
N PRO A 215 9.05 18.48 0.89
CA PRO A 215 9.65 18.10 -0.39
C PRO A 215 8.58 17.87 -1.46
N GLY A 216 8.82 18.39 -2.66
CA GLY A 216 7.90 18.33 -3.79
C GLY A 216 8.27 17.33 -4.88
N ASP A 217 9.50 16.78 -4.85
CA ASP A 217 9.96 15.81 -5.85
C ASP A 217 9.33 14.41 -5.65
N LEU A 218 9.49 13.55 -6.66
CA LEU A 218 8.86 12.22 -6.71
C LEU A 218 9.70 11.09 -6.09
N SER A 219 10.88 11.40 -5.51
CA SER A 219 11.70 10.37 -4.87
C SER A 219 10.99 9.72 -3.69
N SER A 220 11.39 8.50 -3.37
CA SER A 220 10.75 7.72 -2.32
C SER A 220 10.78 8.42 -0.95
N MET A 221 11.93 9.01 -0.58
CA MET A 221 12.07 9.74 0.70
C MET A 221 11.18 10.99 0.75
N SER A 222 11.09 11.73 -0.35
CA SER A 222 10.26 12.93 -0.47
C SER A 222 8.78 12.59 -0.39
N ARG A 223 8.34 11.52 -1.08
CA ARG A 223 6.96 11.03 -1.00
C ARG A 223 6.61 10.54 0.41
N PHE A 224 7.55 9.86 1.09
CA PHE A 224 7.35 9.44 2.48
C PHE A 224 7.07 10.62 3.41
N VAL A 225 7.92 11.64 3.37
CA VAL A 225 7.76 12.86 4.19
C VAL A 225 6.45 13.57 3.85
N ARG A 226 6.20 13.76 2.55
CA ARG A 226 5.02 14.51 2.06
C ARG A 226 3.72 13.84 2.47
N VAL A 227 3.58 12.53 2.19
CA VAL A 227 2.35 11.81 2.55
C VAL A 227 2.19 11.66 4.07
N ALA A 228 3.28 11.49 4.81
CA ALA A 228 3.23 11.46 6.28
C ALA A 228 2.73 12.80 6.85
N PHE A 229 3.24 13.93 6.36
CA PHE A 229 2.80 15.25 6.79
C PHE A 229 1.31 15.49 6.45
N HIS A 230 0.89 15.17 5.22
CA HIS A 230 -0.52 15.28 4.80
C HIS A 230 -1.41 14.41 5.67
N LYS A 231 -1.10 13.12 5.80
CA LYS A 231 -1.89 12.15 6.56
C LYS A 231 -2.05 12.53 8.02
N LEU A 232 -0.96 12.88 8.70
CA LEU A 232 -0.96 13.15 10.15
C LEU A 232 -1.65 14.47 10.52
N ASN A 233 -1.78 15.40 9.56
CA ASN A 233 -2.42 16.70 9.78
C ASN A 233 -3.80 16.81 9.12
N SER A 234 -4.21 15.83 8.30
CA SER A 234 -5.51 15.81 7.64
C SER A 234 -6.67 15.76 8.62
N LYS A 235 -7.76 16.41 8.24
CA LYS A 235 -9.03 16.44 8.97
C LYS A 235 -10.18 16.22 8.01
N CYS A 236 -11.14 15.38 8.39
CA CYS A 236 -12.40 15.18 7.70
C CYS A 236 -13.48 14.79 8.72
N ASN A 237 -14.73 14.68 8.28
CA ASN A 237 -15.78 14.05 9.05
C ASN A 237 -15.53 12.54 9.16
N ASP A 238 -16.12 11.92 10.17
CA ASP A 238 -15.93 10.49 10.46
C ASP A 238 -16.81 9.56 9.61
N ASP A 239 -17.68 10.11 8.74
CA ASP A 239 -18.46 9.30 7.81
C ASP A 239 -17.60 8.68 6.70
N GLU A 240 -18.10 7.61 6.09
CA GLU A 240 -17.35 6.84 5.10
C GLU A 240 -16.99 7.67 3.86
N ILE A 241 -17.94 8.44 3.32
CA ILE A 241 -17.73 9.23 2.11
C ILE A 241 -16.64 10.29 2.34
N SER A 242 -16.74 11.04 3.44
CA SER A 242 -15.73 12.05 3.82
C SER A 242 -14.36 11.41 4.04
N SER A 243 -14.30 10.24 4.68
CA SER A 243 -13.05 9.52 4.96
C SER A 243 -12.38 9.00 3.69
N VAL A 244 -13.15 8.38 2.79
CA VAL A 244 -12.66 7.90 1.49
C VAL A 244 -12.17 9.06 0.64
N ASN A 245 -12.94 10.14 0.53
CA ASN A 245 -12.56 11.33 -0.21
C ASN A 245 -11.24 11.93 0.34
N GLN A 246 -11.13 12.06 1.67
CA GLN A 246 -9.90 12.55 2.31
C GLN A 246 -8.70 11.62 2.06
N PHE A 247 -8.91 10.30 2.05
CA PHE A 247 -7.86 9.34 1.71
C PHE A 247 -7.29 9.61 0.31
N PHE A 248 -8.17 9.80 -0.70
CA PHE A 248 -7.72 10.11 -2.06
C PHE A 248 -7.03 11.47 -2.14
N HIS A 249 -7.47 12.51 -1.41
CA HIS A 249 -6.75 13.78 -1.33
C HIS A 249 -5.33 13.63 -0.76
N ILE A 250 -5.16 12.81 0.28
CA ILE A 250 -3.83 12.50 0.83
C ILE A 250 -2.96 11.83 -0.24
N MET A 251 -3.48 10.79 -0.91
CA MET A 251 -2.73 10.00 -1.89
C MET A 251 -2.43 10.79 -3.18
N ASN A 252 -3.31 11.69 -3.60
CA ASN A 252 -3.08 12.59 -4.73
C ASN A 252 -1.84 13.48 -4.54
N SER A 253 -1.44 13.75 -3.29
CA SER A 253 -0.20 14.50 -3.01
C SER A 253 1.07 13.81 -3.49
N VAL A 254 1.03 12.51 -3.77
CA VAL A 254 2.17 11.68 -4.21
C VAL A 254 1.91 10.97 -5.54
N SER A 255 0.83 11.34 -6.22
CA SER A 255 0.49 10.82 -7.55
C SER A 255 1.52 11.21 -8.60
N GLN A 256 1.85 10.27 -9.48
CA GLN A 256 2.85 10.42 -10.54
C GLN A 256 2.19 10.90 -11.83
N THR A 257 2.52 12.10 -12.25
CA THR A 257 2.03 12.68 -13.52
C THR A 257 2.94 12.25 -14.67
N ARG A 258 2.35 11.84 -15.80
CA ARG A 258 3.09 11.46 -17.02
C ARG A 258 4.04 12.58 -17.46
N GLY A 259 5.29 12.18 -17.72
CA GLY A 259 6.34 13.11 -18.16
C GLY A 259 7.28 13.60 -17.05
N LEU A 260 6.95 13.36 -15.77
CA LEU A 260 7.78 13.83 -14.65
C LEU A 260 8.80 12.80 -14.16
N CYS A 261 8.63 11.51 -14.47
CA CYS A 261 9.57 10.46 -14.15
C CYS A 261 9.78 9.55 -15.38
N ALA A 262 10.90 9.74 -16.07
CA ALA A 262 11.26 8.95 -17.23
C ALA A 262 11.93 7.62 -16.80
N VAL A 263 11.51 6.54 -17.43
CA VAL A 263 12.09 5.19 -17.28
C VAL A 263 12.35 4.65 -18.68
N ASN A 264 13.61 4.70 -19.11
CA ASN A 264 13.99 4.44 -20.51
C ASN A 264 13.18 5.33 -21.46
N ASP A 265 12.43 4.73 -22.42
CA ASP A 265 11.59 5.41 -23.39
C ASP A 265 10.14 5.66 -22.91
N ASN A 266 9.83 5.31 -21.66
CA ASN A 266 8.50 5.41 -21.04
C ASN A 266 8.50 6.39 -19.87
N TYR A 267 7.30 6.62 -19.31
CA TYR A 267 7.10 7.46 -18.14
C TYR A 267 6.39 6.65 -17.05
N GLU A 268 6.88 6.75 -15.83
CA GLU A 268 6.17 6.24 -14.68
C GLU A 268 4.94 7.12 -14.39
N ILE A 269 3.80 6.48 -14.18
CA ILE A 269 2.53 7.12 -13.81
C ILE A 269 1.89 6.37 -12.64
N THR A 270 1.00 7.01 -11.90
CA THR A 270 0.13 6.32 -10.97
C THR A 270 -0.97 5.60 -11.75
N ILE A 271 -0.78 4.31 -12.01
CA ILE A 271 -1.74 3.48 -12.77
C ILE A 271 -3.09 3.46 -12.05
N TYR A 272 -3.07 3.25 -10.74
CA TYR A 272 -4.25 3.36 -9.87
C TYR A 272 -3.88 3.82 -8.47
N THR A 273 -4.88 4.36 -7.78
CA THR A 273 -4.88 4.55 -6.32
C THR A 273 -5.99 3.71 -5.73
N SER A 274 -5.69 2.92 -4.70
CA SER A 274 -6.66 2.12 -3.96
C SER A 274 -6.89 2.64 -2.55
N CYS A 275 -8.10 2.35 -2.01
CA CYS A 275 -8.49 2.62 -0.63
C CYS A 275 -9.44 1.51 -0.17
N ILE A 276 -9.11 0.76 0.86
CA ILE A 276 -9.95 -0.31 1.42
C ILE A 276 -10.48 0.15 2.79
N ASN A 277 -11.79 0.16 2.96
CA ASN A 277 -12.39 0.28 4.29
C ASN A 277 -12.29 -1.09 4.98
N LEU A 278 -11.36 -1.23 5.92
CA LEU A 278 -11.06 -2.50 6.58
C LEU A 278 -12.16 -2.99 7.50
N ASN A 279 -13.04 -2.11 7.97
CA ASN A 279 -14.17 -2.47 8.82
C ASN A 279 -15.35 -3.03 8.02
N GLU A 280 -15.51 -2.57 6.77
CA GLU A 280 -16.68 -2.84 5.94
C GLU A 280 -16.37 -3.73 4.72
N GLY A 281 -15.09 -4.07 4.48
CA GLY A 281 -14.69 -4.88 3.31
C GLY A 281 -14.97 -4.20 1.96
N LYS A 282 -14.92 -2.88 1.89
CA LYS A 282 -15.17 -2.13 0.65
C LYS A 282 -13.87 -1.65 0.04
N TYR A 283 -13.65 -1.98 -1.21
CA TYR A 283 -12.47 -1.63 -2.00
C TYR A 283 -12.82 -0.49 -2.96
N TYR A 284 -12.25 0.69 -2.74
CA TYR A 284 -12.38 1.88 -3.58
C TYR A 284 -11.13 2.08 -4.43
N TYR A 285 -11.30 2.61 -5.64
CA TYR A 285 -10.17 2.93 -6.50
C TYR A 285 -10.46 4.07 -7.48
N THR A 286 -9.38 4.74 -7.92
CA THR A 286 -9.31 5.60 -9.10
C THR A 286 -8.20 5.08 -10.00
N THR A 287 -8.24 5.40 -11.30
CA THR A 287 -7.15 5.10 -12.23
C THR A 287 -6.54 6.38 -12.80
N TYR A 288 -5.45 6.25 -13.55
CA TYR A 288 -4.83 7.42 -14.20
C TYR A 288 -5.78 8.12 -15.18
N ASN A 289 -6.61 7.34 -15.87
CA ASN A 289 -7.53 7.85 -16.90
C ASN A 289 -8.97 8.03 -16.38
N ASN A 290 -9.28 7.66 -15.12
CA ASN A 290 -10.60 7.82 -14.53
C ASN A 290 -10.47 8.34 -13.09
N HIS A 291 -10.83 9.59 -12.88
CA HIS A 291 -10.79 10.26 -11.58
C HIS A 291 -12.00 9.92 -10.69
N GLN A 292 -13.05 9.32 -11.26
CA GLN A 292 -14.21 8.90 -10.47
C GLN A 292 -13.81 7.80 -9.50
N ILE A 293 -14.21 7.95 -8.23
CA ILE A 293 -14.05 6.89 -7.23
C ILE A 293 -15.03 5.77 -7.53
N ASN A 294 -14.49 4.59 -7.81
CA ASN A 294 -15.25 3.36 -8.05
C ASN A 294 -15.14 2.45 -6.83
N MET A 295 -16.10 1.54 -6.62
CA MET A 295 -16.15 0.69 -5.43
C MET A 295 -16.58 -0.73 -5.78
N VAL A 296 -15.92 -1.71 -5.14
CA VAL A 296 -16.32 -3.12 -5.07
C VAL A 296 -16.54 -3.48 -3.60
N ASP A 297 -17.68 -4.08 -3.30
CA ASP A 297 -18.06 -4.50 -1.94
C ASP A 297 -17.86 -6.02 -1.82
N LEU A 298 -17.00 -6.45 -0.89
CA LEU A 298 -16.71 -7.85 -0.60
C LEU A 298 -17.98 -8.65 -0.29
N HIS A 299 -18.95 -8.03 0.40
CA HIS A 299 -20.18 -8.68 0.84
C HIS A 299 -21.30 -8.70 -0.19
N LYS A 300 -21.05 -8.26 -1.43
CA LYS A 300 -22.02 -8.29 -2.55
C LYS A 300 -21.81 -9.46 -3.51
N VAL A 301 -20.92 -10.37 -3.19
CA VAL A 301 -20.68 -11.61 -3.94
C VAL A 301 -20.91 -12.83 -3.05
N ASP A 302 -21.07 -13.99 -3.66
CA ASP A 302 -21.06 -15.26 -2.91
C ASP A 302 -19.64 -15.55 -2.42
N LEU A 303 -19.45 -15.56 -1.11
CA LEU A 303 -18.17 -15.77 -0.47
C LEU A 303 -17.88 -17.23 -0.12
N ASP A 304 -18.87 -18.10 -0.26
CA ASP A 304 -18.77 -19.54 0.01
C ASP A 304 -18.68 -20.34 -1.31
N GLN A 305 -17.93 -19.79 -2.30
CA GLN A 305 -17.63 -20.42 -3.58
C GLN A 305 -16.13 -20.70 -3.75
N LYS A 306 -15.78 -21.46 -4.81
CA LYS A 306 -14.41 -21.93 -5.06
C LYS A 306 -13.65 -21.12 -6.09
N ASP A 307 -14.35 -20.33 -6.90
CA ASP A 307 -13.75 -19.60 -8.01
C ASP A 307 -13.47 -18.15 -7.62
N LEU A 308 -12.41 -17.59 -8.17
CA LEU A 308 -12.10 -16.16 -8.02
C LEU A 308 -13.19 -15.30 -8.67
N VAL A 309 -13.56 -14.22 -8.00
CA VAL A 309 -14.42 -13.19 -8.58
C VAL A 309 -13.57 -11.99 -8.99
N THR A 310 -13.60 -11.62 -10.25
CA THR A 310 -12.74 -10.53 -10.76
C THR A 310 -13.57 -9.42 -11.41
N PHE A 311 -13.14 -8.17 -11.20
CA PHE A 311 -13.72 -6.98 -11.79
C PHE A 311 -12.65 -6.25 -12.59
N LYS A 312 -13.00 -5.83 -13.81
CA LYS A 312 -12.09 -5.00 -14.63
C LYS A 312 -12.04 -3.58 -14.09
N PHE A 313 -10.92 -2.91 -14.31
CA PHE A 313 -10.81 -1.47 -14.13
C PHE A 313 -11.84 -0.72 -14.98
N LEU A 314 -12.45 0.28 -14.36
CA LEU A 314 -13.11 1.36 -15.10
C LEU A 314 -12.05 2.44 -15.35
N ASP A 315 -11.45 2.41 -16.53
CA ASP A 315 -10.30 3.26 -16.90
C ASP A 315 -10.65 4.33 -17.95
N GLU A 316 -11.94 4.52 -18.21
CA GLU A 316 -12.44 5.59 -19.08
C GLU A 316 -13.03 6.72 -18.23
N GLU A 317 -12.57 7.96 -18.49
CA GLU A 317 -13.09 9.14 -17.78
C GLU A 317 -14.55 9.36 -18.10
N ASN A 318 -15.34 9.58 -17.07
CA ASN A 318 -16.76 9.92 -17.18
C ASN A 318 -16.96 11.41 -16.86
N ILE A 319 -17.12 12.22 -17.92
CA ILE A 319 -17.35 13.65 -17.77
C ILE A 319 -18.85 13.91 -17.66
N ASN A 320 -19.28 14.46 -16.54
CA ASN A 320 -20.66 14.91 -16.36
C ASN A 320 -20.89 16.22 -17.13
N ILE A 321 -21.78 16.19 -18.12
CA ILE A 321 -22.16 17.37 -18.90
C ILE A 321 -23.36 18.02 -18.21
N GLU A 322 -23.19 19.26 -17.74
CA GLU A 322 -24.21 19.99 -16.97
C GLU A 322 -25.14 20.88 -17.82
N ASN A 323 -24.92 20.99 -19.12
CA ASN A 323 -25.72 21.82 -20.04
C ASN A 323 -26.13 21.06 -21.30
#